data_baffdcf52d3d75e480004bdf74394ed6
#
_entry.id   baffdcf52d3d75e480004bdf74394ed6
#
_cell.length_a   1.000
_cell.length_b   1.000
_cell.length_c   1.000
_cell.angle_alpha   90.00
_cell.angle_beta   90.00
_cell.angle_gamma   90.00
#
_symmetry.space_group_name_H-M   'P 1'
#
loop_
_entity.id
_entity.type
_entity.pdbx_description
1 polymer ?
#
loop_
_entity_poly.entity_id
_entity_poly.type
_entity_poly.pdbx_seq_one_letter_code
_entity_poly.pdbx_strand_id
1 'polypeptide(L)'
;MNYSSPEYQAGFQLNIPLRNRIAKADQYRTELEYRQSQVYLEELKKRIRIEVRNASYALEQGSSRVTAARKARDLAQRTLDIMQKEQKLGAGSNQQTLAAEHDLSLADSALVTAETAYEKARIEVRRATGSVLEDYGISIADAKSGTVEADHLQ
;
A
#
# COMPACT_ATOMS: atom_id res chain seq x y z
N MET A 1 -12.38 42.40 -78.44
CA MET A 1 -13.12 41.30 -77.78
C MET A 1 -12.13 40.26 -77.38
N ASN A 2 -11.80 40.23 -76.05
CA ASN A 2 -10.84 39.25 -75.50
C ASN A 2 -11.63 38.01 -75.01
N TYR A 3 -11.52 36.95 -75.79
CA TYR A 3 -12.05 35.64 -75.35
C TYR A 3 -11.01 34.94 -74.46
N SER A 4 -11.16 35.05 -73.15
CA SER A 4 -10.43 34.23 -72.20
C SER A 4 -11.17 32.89 -72.09
N SER A 5 -10.68 31.87 -72.73
CA SER A 5 -11.18 30.48 -72.54
C SER A 5 -10.72 29.99 -71.15
N PRO A 6 -11.61 29.46 -70.30
CA PRO A 6 -11.19 28.85 -69.06
C PRO A 6 -10.50 27.51 -69.34
N GLU A 7 -9.28 27.38 -68.91
CA GLU A 7 -8.49 26.15 -69.06
C GLU A 7 -8.77 25.26 -67.82
N TYR A 8 -9.39 24.09 -68.04
CA TYR A 8 -9.66 23.13 -66.98
C TYR A 8 -8.62 22.01 -67.07
N GLN A 9 -7.82 21.84 -66.03
CA GLN A 9 -6.82 20.78 -65.94
C GLN A 9 -7.20 19.83 -64.82
N ALA A 10 -7.53 18.57 -65.13
CA ALA A 10 -7.80 17.51 -64.17
C ALA A 10 -6.71 16.44 -64.29
N GLY A 11 -5.98 16.20 -63.20
CA GLY A 11 -4.94 15.17 -63.15
C GLY A 11 -5.18 14.20 -62.02
N PHE A 12 -4.95 12.88 -62.29
CA PHE A 12 -4.96 11.84 -61.27
C PHE A 12 -3.52 11.42 -60.98
N GLN A 13 -3.11 11.51 -59.70
CA GLN A 13 -1.79 11.06 -59.27
C GLN A 13 -1.95 9.77 -58.50
N LEU A 14 -1.55 8.63 -59.07
CA LEU A 14 -1.54 7.34 -58.39
C LEU A 14 -0.13 7.04 -57.91
N ASN A 15 0.06 7.08 -56.57
CA ASN A 15 1.33 6.77 -55.96
C ASN A 15 1.25 5.33 -55.34
N ILE A 16 1.81 4.34 -56.00
CA ILE A 16 1.85 2.96 -55.57
C ILE A 16 3.24 2.68 -54.96
N PRO A 17 3.38 2.60 -53.63
CA PRO A 17 4.64 2.26 -52.97
C PRO A 17 4.92 0.75 -53.11
N LEU A 18 5.68 0.34 -54.13
CA LEU A 18 6.01 -1.07 -54.44
C LEU A 18 6.88 -1.73 -53.35
N ARG A 19 7.48 -0.98 -52.45
CA ARG A 19 8.20 -1.45 -51.28
C ARG A 19 7.77 -0.63 -50.10
N ASN A 20 6.68 -1.02 -49.42
CA ASN A 20 6.15 -0.33 -48.26
C ASN A 20 7.00 -0.64 -46.99
N ARG A 21 8.28 -0.28 -47.04
CA ARG A 21 9.24 -0.50 -45.92
C ARG A 21 8.83 0.27 -44.66
N ILE A 22 8.26 1.45 -44.83
CA ILE A 22 7.82 2.30 -43.72
C ILE A 22 6.67 1.61 -42.99
N ALA A 23 5.59 1.22 -43.68
CA ALA A 23 4.46 0.56 -43.04
C ALA A 23 4.83 -0.81 -42.42
N LYS A 24 5.78 -1.55 -43.02
CA LYS A 24 6.30 -2.76 -42.39
C LYS A 24 7.11 -2.46 -41.13
N ALA A 25 7.94 -1.42 -41.15
CA ALA A 25 8.69 -0.99 -39.97
C ALA A 25 7.77 -0.51 -38.84
N ASP A 26 6.71 0.22 -39.16
CA ASP A 26 5.69 0.68 -38.21
C ASP A 26 4.89 -0.52 -37.64
N GLN A 27 4.56 -1.49 -38.47
CA GLN A 27 3.90 -2.71 -38.01
C GLN A 27 4.79 -3.48 -37.01
N TYR A 28 6.05 -3.72 -37.32
CA TYR A 28 6.98 -4.37 -36.41
C TYR A 28 7.18 -3.57 -35.12
N ARG A 29 7.28 -2.25 -35.21
CA ARG A 29 7.37 -1.40 -34.03
C ARG A 29 6.15 -1.53 -33.14
N THR A 30 4.95 -1.42 -33.68
CA THR A 30 3.69 -1.58 -32.94
C THR A 30 3.56 -2.96 -32.32
N GLU A 31 3.98 -4.02 -33.02
CA GLU A 31 3.99 -5.37 -32.46
C GLU A 31 4.96 -5.51 -31.28
N LEU A 32 6.15 -4.90 -31.37
CA LEU A 32 7.11 -4.88 -30.28
C LEU A 32 6.60 -4.07 -29.08
N GLU A 33 5.99 -2.91 -29.31
CA GLU A 33 5.36 -2.09 -28.28
C GLU A 33 4.21 -2.85 -27.56
N TYR A 34 3.42 -3.61 -28.32
CA TYR A 34 2.38 -4.48 -27.76
C TYR A 34 2.98 -5.60 -26.87
N ARG A 35 4.00 -6.29 -27.36
CA ARG A 35 4.70 -7.33 -26.57
C ARG A 35 5.35 -6.73 -25.31
N GLN A 36 5.97 -5.56 -25.43
CA GLN A 36 6.54 -4.85 -24.30
C GLN A 36 5.48 -4.49 -23.25
N SER A 37 4.29 -4.03 -23.69
CA SER A 37 3.16 -3.74 -22.82
C SER A 37 2.63 -4.99 -22.10
N GLN A 38 2.61 -6.14 -22.78
CA GLN A 38 2.24 -7.42 -22.16
C GLN A 38 3.24 -7.84 -21.07
N VAL A 39 4.53 -7.75 -21.34
CA VAL A 39 5.58 -8.05 -20.35
C VAL A 39 5.47 -7.11 -19.15
N TYR A 40 5.27 -5.82 -19.40
CA TYR A 40 5.08 -4.83 -18.34
C TYR A 40 3.85 -5.14 -17.47
N LEU A 41 2.73 -5.55 -18.09
CA LEU A 41 1.53 -5.96 -17.35
C LEU A 41 1.80 -7.16 -16.44
N GLU A 42 2.51 -8.18 -16.93
CA GLU A 42 2.85 -9.34 -16.11
C GLU A 42 3.82 -8.98 -14.97
N GLU A 43 4.76 -8.10 -15.23
CA GLU A 43 5.65 -7.56 -14.19
C GLU A 43 4.87 -6.79 -13.11
N LEU A 44 3.93 -5.95 -13.52
CA LEU A 44 3.07 -5.20 -12.60
C LEU A 44 2.22 -6.13 -11.73
N LYS A 45 1.58 -7.15 -12.33
CA LYS A 45 0.82 -8.17 -11.59
C LYS A 45 1.70 -8.90 -10.56
N LYS A 46 2.92 -9.25 -10.96
CA LYS A 46 3.89 -9.89 -10.06
C LYS A 46 4.28 -8.99 -8.90
N ARG A 47 4.54 -7.71 -9.19
CA ARG A 47 4.89 -6.70 -8.17
C ARG A 47 3.77 -6.53 -7.15
N ILE A 48 2.53 -6.34 -7.60
CA ILE A 48 1.35 -6.20 -6.72
C ILE A 48 1.20 -7.47 -5.85
N ARG A 49 1.34 -8.66 -6.43
CA ARG A 49 1.24 -9.92 -5.67
C ARG A 49 2.30 -10.02 -4.57
N ILE A 50 3.52 -9.59 -4.84
CA ILE A 50 4.61 -9.56 -3.85
C ILE A 50 4.30 -8.53 -2.76
N GLU A 51 3.82 -7.34 -3.12
CA GLU A 51 3.46 -6.27 -2.19
C GLU A 51 2.36 -6.72 -1.21
N VAL A 52 1.27 -7.27 -1.72
CA VAL A 52 0.17 -7.81 -0.88
C VAL A 52 0.66 -8.92 0.04
N ARG A 53 1.49 -9.83 -0.47
CA ARG A 53 2.04 -10.92 0.35
C ARG A 53 2.95 -10.40 1.46
N ASN A 54 3.82 -9.45 1.16
CA ASN A 54 4.71 -8.84 2.16
C ASN A 54 3.91 -8.09 3.23
N ALA A 55 2.88 -7.34 2.84
CA ALA A 55 1.99 -6.66 3.77
C ALA A 55 1.24 -7.66 4.68
N SER A 56 0.76 -8.77 4.12
CA SER A 56 0.10 -9.84 4.90
C SER A 56 1.04 -10.50 5.91
N TYR A 57 2.29 -10.78 5.53
CA TYR A 57 3.29 -11.31 6.47
C TYR A 57 3.64 -10.30 7.57
N ALA A 58 3.76 -9.02 7.23
CA ALA A 58 4.00 -7.97 8.22
C ALA A 58 2.86 -7.87 9.25
N LEU A 59 1.62 -8.04 8.81
CA LEU A 59 0.44 -8.06 9.68
C LEU A 59 0.46 -9.27 10.63
N GLU A 60 0.73 -10.46 10.13
CA GLU A 60 0.81 -11.70 10.93
C GLU A 60 1.95 -11.60 11.97
N GLN A 61 3.12 -11.12 11.54
CA GLN A 61 4.24 -10.88 12.44
C GLN A 61 3.91 -9.83 13.50
N GLY A 62 3.21 -8.75 13.12
CA GLY A 62 2.74 -7.70 14.02
C GLY A 62 1.81 -8.26 15.09
N SER A 63 0.83 -9.09 14.72
CA SER A 63 -0.09 -9.75 15.62
C SER A 63 0.64 -10.64 16.67
N SER A 64 1.62 -11.39 16.20
CA SER A 64 2.45 -12.24 17.07
C SER A 64 3.27 -11.40 18.05
N ARG A 65 3.82 -10.27 17.62
CA ARG A 65 4.56 -9.33 18.48
C ARG A 65 3.68 -8.69 19.54
N VAL A 66 2.47 -8.27 19.19
CA VAL A 66 1.49 -7.73 20.16
C VAL A 66 1.16 -8.79 21.22
N THR A 67 0.91 -10.03 20.80
CA THR A 67 0.61 -11.12 21.73
C THR A 67 1.77 -11.39 22.68
N ALA A 68 3.01 -11.38 22.18
CA ALA A 68 4.21 -11.55 23.01
C ALA A 68 4.40 -10.38 23.99
N ALA A 69 4.24 -9.14 23.51
CA ALA A 69 4.37 -7.93 24.32
C ALA A 69 3.31 -7.89 25.44
N ARG A 70 2.07 -8.27 25.18
CA ARG A 70 1.02 -8.39 26.20
C ARG A 70 1.39 -9.39 27.29
N LYS A 71 1.88 -10.56 26.92
CA LYS A 71 2.35 -11.56 27.89
C LYS A 71 3.53 -11.09 28.71
N ALA A 72 4.47 -10.40 28.09
CA ALA A 72 5.62 -9.80 28.79
C ALA A 72 5.18 -8.72 29.80
N ARG A 73 4.26 -7.86 29.41
CA ARG A 73 3.66 -6.84 30.27
C ARG A 73 2.91 -7.48 31.46
N ASP A 74 2.10 -8.53 31.21
CA ASP A 74 1.38 -9.24 32.27
C ASP A 74 2.32 -9.93 33.25
N LEU A 75 3.45 -10.47 32.77
CA LEU A 75 4.50 -11.02 33.63
C LEU A 75 5.14 -9.95 34.48
N ALA A 76 5.54 -8.81 33.89
CA ALA A 76 6.13 -7.68 34.61
C ALA A 76 5.17 -7.14 35.70
N GLN A 77 3.87 -7.04 35.40
CA GLN A 77 2.86 -6.63 36.38
C GLN A 77 2.78 -7.62 37.55
N ARG A 78 2.75 -8.94 37.27
CA ARG A 78 2.73 -9.96 38.35
C ARG A 78 4.01 -9.92 39.18
N THR A 79 5.16 -9.69 38.57
CA THR A 79 6.43 -9.54 39.27
C THR A 79 6.38 -8.35 40.22
N LEU A 80 5.90 -7.21 39.75
CA LEU A 80 5.72 -6.01 40.59
C LEU A 80 4.77 -6.29 41.77
N ASP A 81 3.63 -6.93 41.52
CA ASP A 81 2.67 -7.28 42.58
C ASP A 81 3.29 -8.18 43.67
N ILE A 82 4.15 -9.13 43.26
CA ILE A 82 4.89 -9.97 44.19
C ILE A 82 5.88 -9.17 45.01
N MET A 83 6.73 -8.34 44.35
CA MET A 83 7.73 -7.50 45.03
C MET A 83 7.10 -6.53 46.03
N GLN A 84 5.95 -5.95 45.68
CA GLN A 84 5.20 -5.06 46.58
C GLN A 84 4.63 -5.82 47.80
N LYS A 85 4.16 -7.05 47.63
CA LYS A 85 3.71 -7.88 48.74
C LYS A 85 4.86 -8.29 49.67
N GLU A 86 5.99 -8.70 49.11
CA GLU A 86 7.20 -9.00 49.89
C GLU A 86 7.71 -7.81 50.67
N GLN A 87 7.70 -6.63 50.03
CA GLN A 87 8.08 -5.37 50.72
C GLN A 87 7.14 -5.07 51.91
N LYS A 88 5.81 -5.21 51.72
CA LYS A 88 4.82 -5.00 52.82
C LYS A 88 5.01 -5.94 53.96
N LEU A 89 5.49 -7.16 53.69
CA LEU A 89 5.78 -8.19 54.71
C LEU A 89 7.16 -8.04 55.35
N GLY A 90 7.94 -7.01 54.93
CA GLY A 90 9.30 -6.76 55.44
C GLY A 90 10.37 -7.71 54.86
N ALA A 91 10.03 -8.54 53.91
CA ALA A 91 10.93 -9.52 53.26
C ALA A 91 11.57 -8.96 51.95
N GLY A 92 11.03 -7.86 51.39
CA GLY A 92 11.49 -7.25 50.13
C GLY A 92 12.24 -5.96 50.31
N SER A 93 13.08 -5.62 49.32
CA SER A 93 13.81 -4.35 49.26
C SER A 93 13.08 -3.33 48.39
N ASN A 94 13.09 -2.07 48.83
CA ASN A 94 12.56 -0.94 48.03
C ASN A 94 13.22 -0.84 46.64
N GLN A 95 14.51 -1.18 46.56
CA GLN A 95 15.24 -1.19 45.28
C GLN A 95 14.70 -2.26 44.30
N GLN A 96 14.30 -3.43 44.80
CA GLN A 96 13.70 -4.48 43.97
C GLN A 96 12.32 -4.06 43.47
N THR A 97 11.51 -3.41 44.29
CA THR A 97 10.21 -2.88 43.88
C THR A 97 10.36 -1.80 42.81
N LEU A 98 11.31 -0.88 42.98
CA LEU A 98 11.57 0.17 41.98
C LEU A 98 12.10 -0.40 40.66
N ALA A 99 12.93 -1.45 40.70
CA ALA A 99 13.37 -2.15 39.51
C ALA A 99 12.20 -2.81 38.79
N ALA A 100 11.29 -3.47 39.51
CA ALA A 100 10.09 -4.09 38.91
C ALA A 100 9.11 -3.05 38.32
N GLU A 101 9.00 -1.85 38.94
CA GLU A 101 8.22 -0.74 38.37
C GLU A 101 8.83 -0.23 37.07
N HIS A 102 10.16 -0.10 37.02
CA HIS A 102 10.87 0.26 35.79
C HIS A 102 10.66 -0.79 34.67
N ASP A 103 10.77 -2.07 35.01
CA ASP A 103 10.57 -3.16 34.06
C ASP A 103 9.13 -3.19 33.50
N LEU A 104 8.13 -2.91 34.35
CA LEU A 104 6.75 -2.75 33.90
C LEU A 104 6.60 -1.58 32.93
N SER A 105 7.19 -0.42 33.25
CA SER A 105 7.16 0.76 32.37
C SER A 105 7.79 0.48 30.99
N LEU A 106 8.90 -0.28 30.96
CA LEU A 106 9.51 -0.72 29.70
C LEU A 106 8.59 -1.69 28.94
N ALA A 107 7.95 -2.63 29.63
CA ALA A 107 7.01 -3.56 29.01
C ALA A 107 5.77 -2.85 28.45
N ASP A 108 5.23 -1.86 29.14
CA ASP A 108 4.13 -1.02 28.65
C ASP A 108 4.54 -0.24 27.39
N SER A 109 5.72 0.36 27.38
CA SER A 109 6.24 1.06 26.19
C SER A 109 6.46 0.14 25.00
N ALA A 110 6.94 -1.09 25.27
CA ALA A 110 7.11 -2.12 24.24
C ALA A 110 5.75 -2.59 23.68
N LEU A 111 4.73 -2.70 24.51
CA LEU A 111 3.38 -3.05 24.07
C LEU A 111 2.79 -1.98 23.16
N VAL A 112 2.85 -0.71 23.54
CA VAL A 112 2.37 0.43 22.72
C VAL A 112 3.09 0.47 21.37
N THR A 113 4.40 0.23 21.38
CA THR A 113 5.19 0.16 20.15
C THR A 113 4.75 -0.99 19.24
N ALA A 114 4.49 -2.18 19.82
CA ALA A 114 4.02 -3.34 19.07
C ALA A 114 2.61 -3.13 18.50
N GLU A 115 1.69 -2.53 19.27
CA GLU A 115 0.33 -2.21 18.83
C GLU A 115 0.34 -1.15 17.71
N THR A 116 1.17 -0.13 17.83
CA THR A 116 1.34 0.88 16.78
C THR A 116 1.87 0.27 15.48
N ALA A 117 2.85 -0.63 15.58
CA ALA A 117 3.41 -1.33 14.42
C ALA A 117 2.36 -2.25 13.75
N TYR A 118 1.54 -2.93 14.54
CA TYR A 118 0.46 -3.76 14.06
C TYR A 118 -0.61 -2.95 13.30
N GLU A 119 -1.06 -1.82 13.86
CA GLU A 119 -2.03 -0.94 13.18
C GLU A 119 -1.46 -0.35 11.88
N LYS A 120 -0.18 0.03 11.84
CA LYS A 120 0.48 0.43 10.59
C LYS A 120 0.48 -0.69 9.55
N ALA A 121 0.80 -1.92 9.96
CA ALA A 121 0.77 -3.07 9.06
C ALA A 121 -0.66 -3.36 8.54
N ARG A 122 -1.67 -3.17 9.37
CA ARG A 122 -3.09 -3.31 9.00
C ARG A 122 -3.50 -2.30 7.92
N ILE A 123 -3.10 -1.04 8.08
CA ILE A 123 -3.33 0.01 7.07
C ILE A 123 -2.58 -0.33 5.77
N GLU A 124 -1.35 -0.84 5.88
CA GLU A 124 -0.55 -1.20 4.70
C GLU A 124 -1.17 -2.35 3.89
N VAL A 125 -1.78 -3.35 4.54
CA VAL A 125 -2.55 -4.39 3.83
C VAL A 125 -3.72 -3.77 3.07
N ARG A 126 -4.49 -2.89 3.70
CA ARG A 126 -5.61 -2.19 3.05
C ARG A 126 -5.14 -1.35 1.86
N ARG A 127 -4.00 -0.68 2.00
CA ARG A 127 -3.36 0.07 0.92
C ARG A 127 -2.98 -0.84 -0.25
N ALA A 128 -2.32 -1.96 0.05
CA ALA A 128 -1.85 -2.92 -0.96
C ALA A 128 -3.00 -3.65 -1.68
N THR A 129 -4.14 -3.84 -1.00
CA THR A 129 -5.36 -4.42 -1.60
C THR A 129 -6.24 -3.40 -2.31
N GLY A 130 -5.98 -2.10 -2.11
CA GLY A 130 -6.79 -1.02 -2.69
C GLY A 130 -8.11 -0.78 -1.98
N SER A 131 -8.35 -1.41 -0.81
CA SER A 131 -9.63 -1.32 -0.08
C SER A 131 -9.78 -0.06 0.79
N VAL A 132 -8.72 0.76 0.89
CA VAL A 132 -8.73 1.94 1.78
C VAL A 132 -9.90 2.89 1.46
N LEU A 133 -10.14 3.16 0.19
CA LEU A 133 -11.19 4.10 -0.22
C LEU A 133 -12.58 3.55 0.08
N GLU A 134 -12.81 2.25 -0.16
CA GLU A 134 -14.07 1.57 0.14
C GLU A 134 -14.35 1.55 1.64
N ASP A 135 -13.35 1.28 2.47
CA ASP A 135 -13.45 1.26 3.94
C ASP A 135 -13.83 2.63 4.52
N TYR A 136 -13.48 3.72 3.83
CA TYR A 136 -13.84 5.08 4.23
C TYR A 136 -15.05 5.63 3.45
N GLY A 137 -15.75 4.80 2.66
CA GLY A 137 -16.91 5.20 1.89
C GLY A 137 -16.63 6.20 0.77
N ILE A 138 -15.38 6.32 0.35
CA ILE A 138 -14.96 7.25 -0.70
C ILE A 138 -15.05 6.56 -2.06
N SER A 139 -16.00 6.95 -2.88
CA SER A 139 -16.11 6.53 -4.27
C SER A 139 -15.10 7.29 -5.15
N ILE A 140 -14.36 6.56 -5.99
CA ILE A 140 -13.45 7.18 -6.97
C ILE A 140 -14.23 8.04 -7.98
N ALA A 141 -15.50 7.69 -8.28
CA ALA A 141 -16.36 8.46 -9.16
C ALA A 141 -16.70 9.83 -8.54
N ASP A 142 -17.03 9.86 -7.24
CA ASP A 142 -17.35 11.08 -6.51
C ASP A 142 -16.11 11.97 -6.32
N ALA A 143 -14.96 11.36 -6.06
CA ALA A 143 -13.68 12.09 -6.01
C ALA A 143 -13.31 12.76 -7.35
N LYS A 144 -13.66 12.14 -8.50
CA LYS A 144 -13.46 12.73 -9.83
C LYS A 144 -14.46 13.83 -10.17
N SER A 145 -15.68 13.73 -9.70
CA SER A 145 -16.75 14.72 -9.93
C SER A 145 -16.65 15.93 -8.99
N GLY A 146 -15.83 15.84 -7.93
CA GLY A 146 -15.72 16.86 -6.89
C GLY A 146 -16.95 16.94 -5.95
N THR A 147 -17.87 15.99 -6.06
CA THR A 147 -19.04 15.88 -5.17
C THR A 147 -18.69 14.92 -4.03
N VAL A 148 -18.19 15.47 -2.93
CA VAL A 148 -18.08 14.71 -1.67
C VAL A 148 -19.40 14.89 -0.93
N GLU A 149 -20.25 13.86 -0.89
CA GLU A 149 -21.37 13.84 0.02
C GLU A 149 -20.84 13.80 1.45
N ALA A 150 -21.09 14.90 2.20
CA ALA A 150 -20.64 15.08 3.58
C ALA A 150 -21.43 14.23 4.61
N ASP A 151 -22.09 13.16 4.19
CA ASP A 151 -23.05 12.40 5.01
C ASP A 151 -22.43 11.29 5.87
N HIS A 152 -21.11 11.12 5.91
CA HIS A 152 -20.46 10.07 6.69
C HIS A 152 -19.55 10.58 7.82
N LEU A 153 -19.71 11.84 8.26
CA LEU A 153 -18.97 12.41 9.40
C LEU A 153 -19.84 12.59 10.66
N GLN A 154 -20.75 11.63 10.93
CA GLN A 154 -21.40 11.52 12.23
C GLN A 154 -20.95 10.28 13.00
#